data_494bd845d9d2f373374539dd2bc6b30b
#
_entry.id   494bd845d9d2f373374539dd2bc6b30b
#
_cell.length_a   1.000
_cell.length_b   1.000
_cell.length_c   1.000
_cell.angle_alpha   90.00
_cell.angle_beta   90.00
_cell.angle_gamma   90.00
#
_symmetry.space_group_name_H-M   'P 1'
#
loop_
_entity.id
_entity.type
_entity.pdbx_description
1 polymer ?
#
loop_
_entity_poly.entity_id
_entity_poly.type
_entity_poly.pdbx_seq_one_letter_code
_entity_poly.pdbx_strand_id
1 'polypeptide(L)'
;MKFEKKDLTLEKGLSKEWIITNGIGGYSSSTIIGANTRKYHGLLVSPLSAPARRYLILSKLDESIILDGRKHDLYTNVCRNYISQGFNYLESFQKEILPVYKYKVEDTEITKAICMQYGKNTVEVYYKIRNGKSKAKLELAPIFNYRDFHSMNTNHNFEIAQEVKSNKIKIVIDKNVSHPIYMKTSEGN
;
A
#
# COMPACT_ATOMS: atom_id res chain seq x y z
N MET A 1 -16.32 6.17 9.01
CA MET A 1 -15.39 5.42 9.89
C MET A 1 -14.27 6.38 10.25
N LYS A 2 -14.05 6.61 11.56
CA LYS A 2 -13.00 7.53 12.07
C LYS A 2 -12.39 6.94 13.33
N PHE A 3 -11.06 6.94 13.40
CA PHE A 3 -10.26 6.46 14.52
C PHE A 3 -9.17 7.47 14.84
N GLU A 4 -8.98 7.76 16.11
CA GLU A 4 -7.96 8.66 16.61
C GLU A 4 -6.79 7.84 17.22
N LYS A 5 -5.70 8.47 17.54
CA LYS A 5 -4.45 7.87 18.10
C LYS A 5 -4.70 6.75 19.10
N LYS A 6 -5.58 7.00 20.09
CA LYS A 6 -5.94 6.03 21.15
C LYS A 6 -6.57 4.73 20.64
N ASP A 7 -7.12 4.75 19.42
CA ASP A 7 -7.79 3.61 18.79
C ASP A 7 -6.85 2.81 17.89
N LEU A 8 -5.68 3.36 17.55
CA LEU A 8 -4.75 2.80 16.57
C LEU A 8 -3.67 1.92 17.22
N THR A 9 -4.08 1.12 18.21
CA THR A 9 -3.24 0.08 18.79
C THR A 9 -3.10 -1.11 17.85
N LEU A 10 -2.10 -1.96 18.07
CA LEU A 10 -1.90 -3.15 17.26
C LEU A 10 -3.16 -4.04 17.25
N GLU A 11 -3.68 -4.41 18.42
CA GLU A 11 -4.83 -5.30 18.57
C GLU A 11 -6.08 -4.74 17.89
N LYS A 12 -6.48 -3.53 18.24
CA LYS A 12 -7.67 -2.88 17.68
C LYS A 12 -7.48 -2.58 16.19
N GLY A 13 -6.27 -2.16 15.79
CA GLY A 13 -5.93 -1.86 14.42
C GLY A 13 -6.02 -3.05 13.49
N LEU A 14 -5.58 -4.23 13.92
CA LEU A 14 -5.67 -5.48 13.15
C LEU A 14 -7.10 -5.99 13.01
N SER A 15 -8.00 -5.64 13.93
CA SER A 15 -9.41 -6.10 13.92
C SER A 15 -10.34 -5.24 13.05
N LYS A 16 -9.90 -4.11 12.54
CA LYS A 16 -10.69 -3.16 11.74
C LYS A 16 -10.14 -3.05 10.33
N GLU A 17 -11.02 -3.21 9.35
CA GLU A 17 -10.65 -3.28 7.93
C GLU A 17 -11.43 -2.24 7.11
N TRP A 18 -10.88 -1.87 5.98
CA TRP A 18 -11.53 -1.05 4.99
C TRP A 18 -11.41 -1.66 3.60
N ILE A 19 -12.34 -1.32 2.73
CA ILE A 19 -12.34 -1.69 1.32
C ILE A 19 -12.86 -0.53 0.48
N ILE A 20 -12.27 -0.33 -0.70
CA ILE A 20 -12.76 0.50 -1.80
C ILE A 20 -12.72 -0.30 -3.10
N THR A 21 -13.56 0.02 -4.05
CA THR A 21 -13.73 -0.75 -5.29
C THR A 21 -13.62 0.14 -6.53
N ASN A 22 -13.31 -0.49 -7.68
CA ASN A 22 -13.19 0.19 -8.97
C ASN A 22 -14.40 0.04 -9.90
N GLY A 23 -15.48 -0.59 -9.44
CA GLY A 23 -16.72 -0.80 -10.22
C GLY A 23 -16.69 -1.94 -11.24
N ILE A 24 -15.53 -2.55 -11.52
CA ILE A 24 -15.38 -3.66 -12.48
C ILE A 24 -14.90 -4.96 -11.82
N GLY A 25 -15.07 -5.10 -10.50
CA GLY A 25 -14.71 -6.28 -9.73
C GLY A 25 -13.35 -6.22 -9.04
N GLY A 26 -12.54 -5.18 -9.27
CA GLY A 26 -11.31 -4.92 -8.54
C GLY A 26 -11.56 -4.16 -7.23
N TYR A 27 -10.60 -4.26 -6.32
CA TYR A 27 -10.67 -3.58 -5.03
C TYR A 27 -9.29 -3.30 -4.44
N SER A 28 -9.28 -2.39 -3.46
CA SER A 28 -8.18 -2.17 -2.53
C SER A 28 -8.68 -2.34 -1.11
N SER A 29 -7.95 -3.04 -0.27
CA SER A 29 -8.32 -3.29 1.13
C SER A 29 -7.11 -3.52 2.03
N SER A 30 -7.22 -3.10 3.28
CA SER A 30 -6.24 -3.36 4.33
C SER A 30 -6.89 -3.10 5.70
N THR A 31 -6.10 -3.20 6.76
CA THR A 31 -6.52 -2.76 8.10
C THR A 31 -6.33 -1.25 8.28
N ILE A 32 -6.95 -0.69 9.32
CA ILE A 32 -6.84 0.75 9.66
C ILE A 32 -5.42 1.17 10.09
N ILE A 33 -4.52 0.22 10.34
CA ILE A 33 -3.09 0.47 10.61
C ILE A 33 -2.18 0.04 9.45
N GLY A 34 -2.76 -0.30 8.28
CA GLY A 34 -2.02 -0.66 7.07
C GLY A 34 -1.35 -2.04 7.09
N ALA A 35 -1.66 -2.89 8.06
CA ALA A 35 -1.18 -4.27 8.11
C ALA A 35 -2.13 -5.20 7.34
N ASN A 36 -1.60 -6.03 6.46
CA ASN A 36 -2.37 -7.04 5.76
C ASN A 36 -2.45 -8.32 6.58
N THR A 37 -3.64 -8.63 7.11
CA THR A 37 -3.89 -9.79 7.99
C THR A 37 -4.58 -10.94 7.29
N ARG A 38 -5.05 -10.73 6.07
CA ARG A 38 -5.77 -11.73 5.26
C ARG A 38 -5.13 -11.91 3.90
N LYS A 39 -5.22 -13.11 3.34
CA LYS A 39 -4.80 -13.37 1.95
C LYS A 39 -5.52 -12.50 0.92
N TYR A 40 -6.68 -11.96 1.27
CA TYR A 40 -7.49 -11.08 0.44
C TYR A 40 -7.13 -9.60 0.55
N HIS A 41 -6.34 -9.20 1.54
CA HIS A 41 -5.84 -7.83 1.61
C HIS A 41 -4.86 -7.54 0.48
N GLY A 42 -5.02 -6.40 -0.11
CA GLY A 42 -4.14 -5.91 -1.16
C GLY A 42 -4.44 -4.48 -1.53
N LEU A 43 -3.41 -3.75 -1.86
CA LEU A 43 -3.53 -2.37 -2.34
C LEU A 43 -4.09 -2.36 -3.78
N LEU A 44 -3.79 -3.39 -4.58
CA LEU A 44 -4.41 -3.59 -5.89
C LEU A 44 -4.74 -5.07 -6.09
N VAL A 45 -6.01 -5.39 -6.00
CA VAL A 45 -6.59 -6.66 -6.44
C VAL A 45 -7.39 -6.39 -7.70
N SER A 46 -6.94 -6.95 -8.83
CA SER A 46 -7.46 -6.64 -10.17
C SER A 46 -8.13 -7.84 -10.80
N PRO A 47 -9.32 -7.71 -11.40
CA PRO A 47 -9.87 -8.72 -12.29
C PRO A 47 -9.08 -8.70 -13.62
N LEU A 48 -8.46 -9.81 -13.97
CA LEU A 48 -7.82 -9.97 -15.29
C LEU A 48 -8.84 -10.28 -16.39
N SER A 49 -10.01 -10.77 -16.00
CA SER A 49 -11.20 -10.91 -16.84
C SER A 49 -12.39 -10.43 -16.02
N ALA A 50 -12.75 -9.15 -16.18
CA ALA A 50 -13.80 -8.50 -15.38
C ALA A 50 -15.14 -9.23 -15.54
N PRO A 51 -15.90 -9.42 -14.46
CA PRO A 51 -15.60 -9.08 -13.05
C PRO A 51 -14.86 -10.20 -12.30
N ALA A 52 -14.50 -11.28 -12.97
CA ALA A 52 -13.94 -12.50 -12.41
C ALA A 52 -12.40 -12.56 -12.53
N ARG A 53 -11.82 -13.72 -12.16
CA ARG A 53 -10.38 -13.99 -12.21
C ARG A 53 -9.55 -12.90 -11.57
N ARG A 54 -9.82 -12.62 -10.28
CA ARG A 54 -9.11 -11.60 -9.53
C ARG A 54 -7.71 -12.07 -9.14
N TYR A 55 -6.75 -11.19 -9.34
CA TYR A 55 -5.36 -11.39 -8.95
C TYR A 55 -4.92 -10.32 -7.96
N LEU A 56 -4.21 -10.73 -6.93
CA LEU A 56 -3.46 -9.82 -6.09
C LEU A 56 -2.20 -9.39 -6.85
N ILE A 57 -2.13 -8.12 -7.18
CA ILE A 57 -1.04 -7.52 -7.98
C ILE A 57 -0.07 -6.78 -7.08
N LEU A 58 -0.59 -5.87 -6.25
CA LEU A 58 0.19 -5.08 -5.30
C LEU A 58 -0.37 -5.31 -3.91
N SER A 59 0.43 -5.93 -3.04
CA SER A 59 0.00 -6.22 -1.67
C SER A 59 -0.08 -4.94 -0.86
N LYS A 60 0.95 -4.12 -0.90
CA LYS A 60 1.04 -2.84 -0.18
C LYS A 60 2.23 -2.01 -0.67
N LEU A 61 2.32 -0.78 -0.20
CA LEU A 61 3.55 0.01 -0.16
C LEU A 61 4.05 0.01 1.29
N ASP A 62 5.33 -0.26 1.48
CA ASP A 62 6.00 -0.01 2.75
C ASP A 62 6.68 1.36 2.65
N GLU A 63 6.21 2.30 3.46
CA GLU A 63 6.65 3.68 3.45
C GLU A 63 7.65 3.94 4.57
N SER A 64 8.71 4.67 4.28
CA SER A 64 9.63 5.19 5.29
C SER A 64 9.87 6.67 5.05
N ILE A 65 9.90 7.46 6.12
CA ILE A 65 10.33 8.85 6.05
C ILE A 65 11.74 8.98 6.62
N ILE A 66 12.61 9.67 5.89
CA ILE A 66 13.95 9.98 6.34
C ILE A 66 14.00 11.45 6.69
N LEU A 67 14.30 11.76 7.94
CA LEU A 67 14.43 13.10 8.48
C LEU A 67 15.88 13.32 8.91
N ASP A 68 16.59 14.25 8.23
CA ASP A 68 18.00 14.55 8.48
C ASP A 68 18.88 13.28 8.58
N GLY A 69 18.63 12.31 7.68
CA GLY A 69 19.38 11.05 7.60
C GLY A 69 18.87 9.93 8.52
N ARG A 70 17.94 10.18 9.43
CA ARG A 70 17.33 9.15 10.29
C ARG A 70 16.08 8.58 9.63
N LYS A 71 16.04 7.25 9.47
CA LYS A 71 14.93 6.54 8.85
C LYS A 71 13.87 6.14 9.89
N HIS A 72 12.63 6.43 9.58
CA HIS A 72 11.45 6.06 10.36
C HIS A 72 10.49 5.26 9.47
N ASP A 73 10.25 4.00 9.81
CA ASP A 73 9.36 3.13 9.06
C ASP A 73 7.90 3.37 9.46
N LEU A 74 7.08 3.79 8.50
CA LEU A 74 5.66 4.11 8.71
C LEU A 74 4.74 2.90 8.48
N TYR A 75 5.28 1.82 7.93
CA TYR A 75 4.53 0.61 7.64
C TYR A 75 4.36 -0.29 8.86
N THR A 76 3.25 -1.04 8.88
CA THR A 76 3.01 -2.11 9.84
C THR A 76 2.97 -3.45 9.12
N ASN A 77 3.89 -4.34 9.48
CA ASN A 77 3.92 -5.74 9.05
C ASN A 77 3.86 -6.63 10.28
N VAL A 78 3.01 -7.66 10.22
CA VAL A 78 2.88 -8.67 11.27
C VAL A 78 3.34 -9.99 10.70
N CYS A 79 4.54 -10.41 11.06
CA CYS A 79 5.15 -11.68 10.67
C CYS A 79 5.32 -12.56 11.91
N ARG A 80 5.57 -13.85 11.70
CA ARG A 80 5.66 -14.84 12.78
C ARG A 80 6.60 -14.42 13.92
N ASN A 81 7.74 -13.81 13.62
CA ASN A 81 8.78 -13.46 14.58
C ASN A 81 9.14 -11.97 14.56
N TYR A 82 8.34 -11.13 13.87
CA TYR A 82 8.66 -9.71 13.72
C TYR A 82 7.40 -8.89 13.50
N ILE A 83 7.31 -7.78 14.21
CA ILE A 83 6.24 -6.78 14.02
C ILE A 83 6.91 -5.43 13.81
N SER A 84 6.73 -4.85 12.62
CA SER A 84 7.12 -3.45 12.42
C SER A 84 6.07 -2.52 13.03
N GLN A 85 6.54 -1.45 13.65
CA GLN A 85 5.72 -0.62 14.55
C GLN A 85 5.30 0.72 13.92
N GLY A 86 5.11 0.77 12.62
CA GLY A 86 4.68 1.99 11.92
C GLY A 86 3.37 2.57 12.43
N PHE A 87 2.49 1.74 13.01
CA PHE A 87 1.26 2.19 13.65
C PHE A 87 1.50 3.16 14.83
N ASN A 88 2.67 3.16 15.45
CA ASN A 88 3.00 4.10 16.52
C ASN A 88 3.08 5.55 16.03
N TYR A 89 3.36 5.76 14.74
CA TYR A 89 3.39 7.09 14.12
C TYR A 89 2.00 7.56 13.64
N LEU A 90 0.99 6.66 13.60
CA LEU A 90 -0.36 7.04 13.20
C LEU A 90 -1.02 7.94 14.27
N GLU A 91 -1.54 9.07 13.82
CA GLU A 91 -2.34 10.01 14.64
C GLU A 91 -3.84 9.80 14.41
N SER A 92 -4.23 9.52 13.15
CA SER A 92 -5.63 9.21 12.84
C SER A 92 -5.76 8.38 11.58
N PHE A 93 -6.85 7.64 11.51
CA PHE A 93 -7.37 7.00 10.29
C PHE A 93 -8.82 7.40 10.09
N GLN A 94 -9.16 7.75 8.86
CA GLN A 94 -10.57 7.97 8.50
C GLN A 94 -10.88 7.37 7.13
N LYS A 95 -12.11 6.88 6.98
CA LYS A 95 -12.68 6.49 5.70
C LYS A 95 -14.14 6.94 5.64
N GLU A 96 -14.39 7.96 4.85
CA GLU A 96 -15.70 8.32 4.32
C GLU A 96 -15.80 7.81 2.89
N ILE A 97 -15.21 8.49 1.95
CA ILE A 97 -15.05 8.07 0.55
C ILE A 97 -13.74 7.30 0.38
N LEU A 98 -12.64 7.91 0.75
CA LEU A 98 -11.28 7.36 0.63
C LEU A 98 -10.71 7.01 2.00
N PRO A 99 -9.90 5.92 2.10
CA PRO A 99 -9.07 5.70 3.28
C PRO A 99 -7.95 6.74 3.34
N VAL A 100 -7.87 7.42 4.46
CA VAL A 100 -6.87 8.47 4.75
C VAL A 100 -6.18 8.17 6.05
N TYR A 101 -4.87 8.06 6.01
CA TYR A 101 -3.98 7.88 7.15
C TYR A 101 -3.24 9.18 7.42
N LYS A 102 -3.13 9.58 8.68
CA LYS A 102 -2.29 10.70 9.11
C LYS A 102 -1.23 10.19 10.05
N TYR A 103 0.02 10.44 9.71
CA TYR A 103 1.18 10.09 10.50
C TYR A 103 1.84 11.37 11.02
N LYS A 104 2.51 11.24 12.15
CA LYS A 104 3.38 12.27 12.69
C LYS A 104 4.70 11.65 13.14
N VAL A 105 5.79 12.18 12.63
CA VAL A 105 7.15 11.83 13.01
C VAL A 105 7.86 13.11 13.38
N GLU A 106 8.23 13.26 14.64
CA GLU A 106 8.79 14.49 15.18
C GLU A 106 7.84 15.69 14.90
N ASP A 107 8.29 16.67 14.13
CA ASP A 107 7.50 17.84 13.69
C ASP A 107 6.98 17.72 12.23
N THR A 108 7.19 16.57 11.59
CA THR A 108 6.75 16.29 10.21
C THR A 108 5.42 15.55 10.21
N GLU A 109 4.46 16.07 9.46
CA GLU A 109 3.14 15.45 9.26
C GLU A 109 3.05 14.83 7.87
N ILE A 110 2.59 13.59 7.79
CA ILE A 110 2.40 12.87 6.53
C ILE A 110 0.94 12.45 6.42
N THR A 111 0.26 12.85 5.35
CA THR A 111 -1.07 12.37 5.01
C THR A 111 -0.97 11.45 3.81
N LYS A 112 -1.47 10.23 3.94
CA LYS A 112 -1.61 9.23 2.86
C LYS A 112 -3.07 9.04 2.56
N ALA A 113 -3.48 9.18 1.30
CA ALA A 113 -4.82 8.87 0.82
C ALA A 113 -4.75 7.85 -0.31
N ILE A 114 -5.72 6.93 -0.36
CA ILE A 114 -5.76 5.86 -1.36
C ILE A 114 -7.07 5.96 -2.13
N CYS A 115 -7.00 5.90 -3.46
CA CYS A 115 -8.19 5.79 -4.29
C CYS A 115 -8.02 4.74 -5.39
N MET A 116 -9.14 4.28 -5.91
CA MET A 116 -9.17 3.45 -7.12
C MET A 116 -9.87 4.21 -8.24
N GLN A 117 -9.29 4.17 -9.43
CA GLN A 117 -9.91 4.77 -10.60
C GLN A 117 -11.10 3.91 -11.04
N TYR A 118 -12.29 4.53 -11.11
CA TYR A 118 -13.50 3.83 -11.54
C TYR A 118 -13.34 3.29 -12.98
N GLY A 119 -13.75 2.04 -13.19
CA GLY A 119 -13.66 1.37 -14.49
C GLY A 119 -12.25 0.92 -14.89
N LYS A 120 -11.23 1.07 -14.03
CA LYS A 120 -9.84 0.70 -14.34
C LYS A 120 -9.17 -0.09 -13.23
N ASN A 121 -8.23 -0.95 -13.60
CA ASN A 121 -7.37 -1.68 -12.68
C ASN A 121 -6.19 -0.78 -12.24
N THR A 122 -6.53 0.34 -11.63
CA THR A 122 -5.56 1.36 -11.19
C THR A 122 -5.86 1.77 -9.76
N VAL A 123 -4.84 1.75 -8.93
CA VAL A 123 -4.84 2.34 -7.59
C VAL A 123 -3.90 3.55 -7.60
N GLU A 124 -4.32 4.61 -6.97
CA GLU A 124 -3.54 5.82 -6.79
C GLU A 124 -3.34 6.07 -5.29
N VAL A 125 -2.11 6.40 -4.92
CA VAL A 125 -1.75 6.71 -3.54
C VAL A 125 -1.15 8.11 -3.51
N TYR A 126 -1.80 8.98 -2.76
CA TYR A 126 -1.39 10.37 -2.61
C TYR A 126 -0.68 10.56 -1.28
N TYR A 127 0.43 11.25 -1.30
CA TYR A 127 1.15 11.67 -0.11
C TYR A 127 1.21 13.21 -0.07
N LYS A 128 0.83 13.77 1.08
CA LYS A 128 1.05 15.17 1.40
C LYS A 128 1.96 15.22 2.62
N ILE A 129 3.14 15.80 2.45
CA ILE A 129 4.12 15.95 3.52
C ILE A 129 4.18 17.44 3.90
N ARG A 130 4.01 17.71 5.18
CA ARG A 130 4.26 19.01 5.76
C ARG A 130 5.50 18.88 6.63
N ASN A 131 6.62 19.33 6.10
CA ASN A 131 7.88 19.31 6.82
C ASN A 131 7.82 20.28 8.01
N GLY A 132 8.45 19.87 9.10
CA GLY A 132 8.85 20.77 10.15
C GLY A 132 10.15 21.51 9.78
N LYS A 133 11.16 21.40 10.64
CA LYS A 133 12.48 22.00 10.42
C LYS A 133 13.42 21.10 9.62
N SER A 134 13.18 19.80 9.63
CA SER A 134 14.06 18.79 9.05
C SER A 134 13.86 18.65 7.54
N LYS A 135 14.94 18.31 6.84
CA LYS A 135 14.86 17.88 5.44
C LYS A 135 14.25 16.47 5.38
N ALA A 136 13.14 16.32 4.65
CA ALA A 136 12.41 15.07 4.56
C ALA A 136 12.56 14.40 3.19
N LYS A 137 12.75 13.08 3.18
CA LYS A 137 12.70 12.20 2.00
C LYS A 137 11.73 11.06 2.28
N LEU A 138 10.75 10.85 1.40
CA LEU A 138 9.85 9.70 1.45
C LEU A 138 10.44 8.57 0.59
N GLU A 139 10.61 7.40 1.18
CA GLU A 139 10.97 6.17 0.47
C GLU A 139 9.76 5.25 0.41
N LEU A 140 9.50 4.67 -0.76
CA LEU A 140 8.39 3.76 -1.02
C LEU A 140 8.94 2.42 -1.52
N ALA A 141 8.64 1.34 -0.82
CA ALA A 141 8.94 -0.02 -1.23
C ALA A 141 7.66 -0.75 -1.63
N PRO A 142 7.38 -0.92 -2.94
CA PRO A 142 6.21 -1.65 -3.39
C PRO A 142 6.40 -3.16 -3.21
N ILE A 143 5.42 -3.80 -2.57
CA ILE A 143 5.39 -5.23 -2.35
C ILE A 143 4.48 -5.88 -3.40
N PHE A 144 5.07 -6.29 -4.50
CA PHE A 144 4.35 -6.94 -5.60
C PHE A 144 4.01 -8.39 -5.28
N ASN A 145 2.93 -8.82 -5.90
CA ASN A 145 2.51 -10.21 -5.98
C ASN A 145 1.95 -10.45 -7.40
N TYR A 146 1.75 -11.69 -7.78
CA TYR A 146 0.99 -12.03 -8.99
C TYR A 146 0.36 -13.39 -8.79
N ARG A 147 -0.71 -13.45 -8.03
CA ARG A 147 -1.39 -14.69 -7.70
C ARG A 147 -2.90 -14.54 -7.79
N ASP A 148 -3.58 -15.62 -8.10
CA ASP A 148 -5.01 -15.70 -7.85
C ASP A 148 -5.30 -15.36 -6.39
N PHE A 149 -6.29 -14.49 -6.14
CA PHE A 149 -6.54 -13.96 -4.81
C PHE A 149 -7.09 -15.00 -3.81
N HIS A 150 -7.64 -16.13 -4.30
CA HIS A 150 -8.03 -17.28 -3.46
C HIS A 150 -6.84 -18.17 -3.08
N SER A 151 -5.79 -18.18 -3.87
CA SER A 151 -4.62 -19.03 -3.67
C SER A 151 -3.60 -18.38 -2.75
N MET A 152 -2.75 -19.21 -2.14
CA MET A 152 -1.49 -18.77 -1.53
C MET A 152 -0.37 -19.02 -2.52
N ASN A 153 0.60 -18.10 -2.54
CA ASN A 153 1.75 -18.32 -3.37
C ASN A 153 2.74 -19.26 -2.69
N THR A 154 2.88 -20.46 -3.24
CA THR A 154 3.82 -21.47 -2.76
C THR A 154 5.08 -21.56 -3.63
N ASN A 155 5.08 -20.91 -4.78
CA ASN A 155 6.24 -20.87 -5.67
C ASN A 155 7.09 -19.62 -5.34
N HIS A 156 8.35 -19.86 -4.96
CA HIS A 156 9.31 -18.81 -4.61
C HIS A 156 10.18 -18.36 -5.80
N ASN A 157 10.02 -18.99 -6.96
CA ASN A 157 10.81 -18.68 -8.15
C ASN A 157 10.07 -17.73 -9.07
N PHE A 158 9.99 -16.45 -8.68
CA PHE A 158 9.51 -15.39 -9.56
C PHE A 158 10.66 -14.78 -10.34
N GLU A 159 10.55 -14.78 -11.65
CA GLU A 159 11.36 -13.90 -12.49
C GLU A 159 10.67 -12.53 -12.58
N ILE A 160 11.27 -11.52 -11.99
CA ILE A 160 10.81 -10.14 -12.11
C ILE A 160 11.74 -9.42 -13.09
N ALA A 161 11.18 -8.94 -14.19
CA ALA A 161 11.84 -8.02 -15.10
C ALA A 161 11.27 -6.62 -14.92
N GLN A 162 12.13 -5.60 -14.91
CA GLN A 162 11.69 -4.21 -14.85
C GLN A 162 12.37 -3.37 -15.92
N GLU A 163 11.62 -2.43 -16.46
CA GLU A 163 12.10 -1.40 -17.37
C GLU A 163 11.72 -0.03 -16.80
N VAL A 164 12.73 0.81 -16.56
CA VAL A 164 12.56 2.15 -15.99
C VAL A 164 12.73 3.19 -17.10
N LYS A 165 11.74 4.05 -17.27
CA LYS A 165 11.77 5.18 -18.22
C LYS A 165 11.28 6.44 -17.50
N SER A 166 12.19 7.34 -17.17
CA SER A 166 11.87 8.55 -16.43
C SER A 166 11.11 8.20 -15.12
N ASN A 167 9.89 8.71 -14.95
CA ASN A 167 9.05 8.48 -13.79
C ASN A 167 8.09 7.28 -13.95
N LYS A 168 8.33 6.40 -14.92
CA LYS A 168 7.51 5.20 -15.17
C LYS A 168 8.36 3.95 -15.03
N ILE A 169 7.78 2.94 -14.43
CA ILE A 169 8.34 1.61 -14.28
C ILE A 169 7.35 0.62 -14.87
N LYS A 170 7.82 -0.21 -15.80
CA LYS A 170 7.12 -1.38 -16.29
C LYS A 170 7.68 -2.60 -15.57
N ILE A 171 6.82 -3.41 -14.99
CA ILE A 171 7.18 -4.60 -14.25
C ILE A 171 6.46 -5.79 -14.89
N VAL A 172 7.20 -6.84 -15.17
CA VAL A 172 6.68 -8.12 -15.64
C VAL A 172 7.09 -9.17 -14.60
N ILE A 173 6.08 -9.81 -14.02
CA ILE A 173 6.26 -10.91 -13.05
C ILE A 173 5.93 -12.19 -13.80
N ASP A 174 6.92 -13.07 -13.97
CA ASP A 174 6.86 -14.25 -14.82
C ASP A 174 6.73 -13.89 -16.33
N LYS A 175 7.65 -14.39 -17.14
CA LYS A 175 7.72 -14.12 -18.60
C LYS A 175 6.48 -14.61 -19.37
N ASN A 176 5.73 -15.54 -18.79
CA ASN A 176 4.51 -16.08 -19.38
C ASN A 176 3.26 -15.26 -19.05
N VAL A 177 3.38 -14.18 -18.27
CA VAL A 177 2.28 -13.32 -17.90
C VAL A 177 2.06 -12.24 -18.94
N SER A 178 0.88 -12.24 -19.54
CA SER A 178 0.49 -11.30 -20.58
C SER A 178 0.12 -9.88 -20.09
N HIS A 179 0.12 -9.63 -18.77
CA HIS A 179 -0.35 -8.39 -18.17
C HIS A 179 0.77 -7.67 -17.41
N PRO A 180 1.50 -6.76 -18.07
CA PRO A 180 2.52 -5.95 -17.37
C PRO A 180 1.88 -5.00 -16.36
N ILE A 181 2.58 -4.76 -15.27
CA ILE A 181 2.23 -3.79 -14.25
C ILE A 181 2.98 -2.50 -14.55
N TYR A 182 2.28 -1.37 -14.48
CA TYR A 182 2.88 -0.06 -14.65
C TYR A 182 2.79 0.72 -13.35
N MET A 183 3.92 1.26 -12.93
CA MET A 183 3.97 2.27 -11.88
C MET A 183 4.38 3.61 -12.47
N LYS A 184 3.83 4.69 -11.92
CA LYS A 184 4.23 6.05 -12.25
C LYS A 184 4.23 6.89 -10.99
N THR A 185 5.26 7.69 -10.82
CA THR A 185 5.32 8.74 -9.80
C THR A 185 5.10 10.11 -10.44
N SER A 186 4.49 11.05 -9.70
CA SER A 186 4.38 12.44 -10.15
C SER A 186 5.70 13.17 -9.99
N GLU A 187 6.45 12.86 -8.93
CA GLU A 187 7.73 13.44 -8.56
C GLU A 187 8.66 12.35 -8.03
N GLY A 188 9.95 12.65 -7.98
CA GLY A 188 10.99 11.74 -7.47
C GLY A 188 11.58 10.82 -8.54
N ASN A 189 12.68 10.16 -8.15
CA ASN A 189 13.43 9.18 -8.95
C ASN A 189 13.25 7.79 -8.36
#